data_d4d74978ddf97a5d926f7bb53e67f7bc
#
_entry.id   d4d74978ddf97a5d926f7bb53e67f7bc
#
_cell.length_a   1.000
_cell.length_b   1.000
_cell.length_c   1.000
_cell.angle_alpha   90.00
_cell.angle_beta   90.00
_cell.angle_gamma   90.00
#
_symmetry.space_group_name_H-M   'P 1'
#
loop_
_entity.id
_entity.type
_entity.pdbx_description
1 polymer ?
#
loop_
_entity_poly.entity_id
_entity_poly.type
_entity_poly.pdbx_seq_one_letter_code
_entity_poly.pdbx_strand_id
1 'polypeptide(L)'
;FIVTTNKGTKHHAKAVAIAGGLGTFEPRKPQLENIAFYEEKGVEYFVKDPELFRDKRIVIAGGGDSALDWSIFLSNVASEVTLVHRRNEFRGALDSVEKVQELKKLGKINLITPAEVVAINGKDHVESIVLENEGVQQVFETDYFIPLFGLTPKLGAIANWGLEIEKNAIKVNNALDYQTNIDGIYAIGDVNIYPGKLKL
;
A
#
# COMPACT_ATOMS: atom_id res chain seq x y z
N PHE A 1 22.81 26.54 -2.46
CA PHE A 1 21.71 25.83 -3.12
C PHE A 1 20.54 26.76 -3.41
N ILE A 2 19.81 26.49 -4.48
CA ILE A 2 18.50 27.11 -4.76
C ILE A 2 17.49 25.98 -4.84
N VAL A 3 16.61 25.89 -3.83
CA VAL A 3 15.52 24.90 -3.81
C VAL A 3 14.25 25.57 -4.33
N THR A 4 13.71 25.04 -5.43
CA THR A 4 12.47 25.56 -6.03
C THR A 4 11.31 24.61 -5.71
N THR A 5 10.23 25.15 -5.13
CA THR A 5 9.01 24.38 -4.85
C THR A 5 8.18 24.18 -6.11
N ASN A 6 7.19 23.27 -6.07
CA ASN A 6 6.22 23.08 -7.15
C ASN A 6 5.35 24.31 -7.44
N LYS A 7 5.30 25.28 -6.51
CA LYS A 7 4.63 26.59 -6.70
C LYS A 7 5.57 27.66 -7.26
N GLY A 8 6.81 27.31 -7.64
CA GLY A 8 7.80 28.22 -8.19
C GLY A 8 8.55 29.08 -7.17
N THR A 9 8.27 28.92 -5.86
CA THR A 9 8.98 29.67 -4.83
C THR A 9 10.42 29.18 -4.73
N LYS A 10 11.39 30.09 -4.71
CA LYS A 10 12.82 29.80 -4.61
C LYS A 10 13.34 30.09 -3.21
N HIS A 11 14.04 29.13 -2.64
CA HIS A 11 14.70 29.24 -1.35
C HIS A 11 16.21 29.14 -1.52
N HIS A 12 16.95 30.12 -1.02
CA HIS A 12 18.41 30.09 -1.00
C HIS A 12 18.89 29.47 0.32
N ALA A 13 19.70 28.44 0.24
CA ALA A 13 20.20 27.72 1.40
C ALA A 13 21.70 27.42 1.27
N LYS A 14 22.44 27.46 2.37
CA LYS A 14 23.84 27.00 2.44
C LYS A 14 23.93 25.49 2.57
N ALA A 15 22.95 24.88 3.21
CA ALA A 15 22.83 23.44 3.34
C ALA A 15 21.36 23.02 3.19
N VAL A 16 21.14 21.76 2.82
CA VAL A 16 19.81 21.14 2.67
C VAL A 16 19.76 19.86 3.49
N ALA A 17 18.81 19.74 4.41
CA ALA A 17 18.52 18.51 5.12
C ALA A 17 17.23 17.88 4.58
N ILE A 18 17.33 16.67 4.02
CA ILE A 18 16.21 15.90 3.51
C ILE A 18 15.71 14.99 4.63
N ALA A 19 14.51 15.28 5.15
CA ALA A 19 13.86 14.55 6.24
C ALA A 19 12.47 14.05 5.81
N GLY A 20 12.34 13.58 4.56
CA GLY A 20 11.08 13.24 3.92
C GLY A 20 10.51 11.87 4.30
N GLY A 21 11.03 11.19 5.33
CA GLY A 21 10.62 9.83 5.70
C GLY A 21 10.85 8.87 4.53
N LEU A 22 9.87 8.04 4.21
CA LEU A 22 9.94 7.13 3.05
C LEU A 22 9.51 7.80 1.73
N GLY A 23 9.36 9.13 1.71
CA GLY A 23 8.89 9.89 0.54
C GLY A 23 7.38 9.83 0.37
N THR A 24 6.89 9.98 -0.86
CA THR A 24 5.51 9.70 -1.19
C THR A 24 5.31 8.18 -1.31
N PHE A 25 4.22 7.70 -0.70
CA PHE A 25 3.85 6.30 -0.82
C PHE A 25 2.92 6.11 -2.01
N GLU A 26 3.30 5.23 -2.92
CA GLU A 26 2.37 4.75 -3.94
C GLU A 26 1.93 3.33 -3.60
N PRO A 27 0.63 3.03 -3.65
CA PRO A 27 0.14 1.69 -3.47
C PRO A 27 0.67 0.78 -4.58
N ARG A 28 1.04 -0.44 -4.21
CA ARG A 28 1.35 -1.48 -5.19
C ARG A 28 0.06 -1.93 -5.83
N LYS A 29 -0.09 -1.58 -7.11
CA LYS A 29 -1.27 -1.92 -7.90
C LYS A 29 -1.18 -3.37 -8.41
N PRO A 30 -2.27 -4.14 -8.36
CA PRO A 30 -2.32 -5.43 -9.05
C PRO A 30 -2.21 -5.22 -10.57
N GLN A 31 -1.65 -6.22 -11.25
CA GLN A 31 -1.53 -6.22 -12.71
C GLN A 31 -2.84 -6.75 -13.33
N LEU A 32 -3.88 -5.94 -13.26
CA LEU A 32 -5.19 -6.27 -13.81
C LEU A 32 -5.52 -5.34 -14.98
N GLU A 33 -6.10 -5.91 -16.02
CA GLU A 33 -6.64 -5.15 -17.13
C GLU A 33 -7.73 -4.20 -16.61
N ASN A 34 -7.75 -2.97 -17.10
CA ASN A 34 -8.72 -1.95 -16.75
C ASN A 34 -8.75 -1.47 -15.27
N ILE A 35 -7.82 -1.86 -14.42
CA ILE A 35 -7.85 -1.42 -13.00
C ILE A 35 -7.85 0.09 -12.87
N ALA A 36 -7.11 0.81 -13.74
CA ALA A 36 -7.05 2.25 -13.74
C ALA A 36 -8.40 2.93 -14.03
N PHE A 37 -9.29 2.26 -14.76
CA PHE A 37 -10.65 2.75 -15.03
C PHE A 37 -11.51 2.73 -13.77
N TYR A 38 -11.30 1.74 -12.90
CA TYR A 38 -12.09 1.56 -11.67
C TYR A 38 -11.51 2.26 -10.44
N GLU A 39 -10.35 2.92 -10.56
CA GLU A 39 -9.80 3.75 -9.49
C GLU A 39 -10.79 4.87 -9.14
N GLU A 40 -11.09 5.03 -7.85
CA GLU A 40 -12.15 5.92 -7.32
C GLU A 40 -13.58 5.55 -7.81
N LYS A 41 -13.73 4.41 -8.47
CA LYS A 41 -14.99 3.85 -8.93
C LYS A 41 -15.17 2.41 -8.44
N GLY A 42 -14.88 2.20 -7.17
CA GLY A 42 -14.96 0.90 -6.51
C GLY A 42 -13.62 0.21 -6.29
N VAL A 43 -12.51 0.72 -6.86
CA VAL A 43 -11.15 0.29 -6.46
C VAL A 43 -10.54 1.35 -5.57
N GLU A 44 -10.25 0.98 -4.32
CA GLU A 44 -9.69 1.86 -3.30
C GLU A 44 -8.40 1.26 -2.73
N TYR A 45 -7.30 2.03 -2.76
CA TYR A 45 -6.02 1.58 -2.21
C TYR A 45 -5.80 1.95 -0.75
N PHE A 46 -6.68 2.75 -0.19
CA PHE A 46 -6.65 3.23 1.19
C PHE A 46 -8.07 3.35 1.72
N VAL A 47 -8.28 2.97 2.95
CA VAL A 47 -9.52 3.25 3.66
C VAL A 47 -9.39 4.64 4.30
N LYS A 48 -9.89 5.68 3.63
CA LYS A 48 -9.88 7.07 4.14
C LYS A 48 -11.06 7.33 5.08
N ASP A 49 -12.22 6.83 4.69
CA ASP A 49 -13.45 6.91 5.46
C ASP A 49 -14.14 5.54 5.46
N PRO A 50 -14.17 4.84 6.60
CA PRO A 50 -14.83 3.55 6.71
C PRO A 50 -16.33 3.57 6.42
N GLU A 51 -16.99 4.70 6.62
CA GLU A 51 -18.43 4.82 6.38
C GLU A 51 -18.80 4.71 4.89
N LEU A 52 -17.84 4.93 3.98
CA LEU A 52 -18.03 4.69 2.55
C LEU A 52 -18.43 3.24 2.25
N PHE A 53 -18.00 2.31 3.11
CA PHE A 53 -18.23 0.88 2.93
C PHE A 53 -19.43 0.36 3.72
N ARG A 54 -20.20 1.24 4.38
CA ARG A 54 -21.39 0.84 5.15
C ARG A 54 -22.40 0.14 4.24
N ASP A 55 -22.84 -1.04 4.68
CA ASP A 55 -23.81 -1.88 3.98
C ASP A 55 -23.38 -2.31 2.56
N LYS A 56 -22.06 -2.23 2.25
CA LYS A 56 -21.50 -2.64 0.97
C LYS A 56 -20.86 -4.02 1.06
N ARG A 57 -20.84 -4.72 -0.07
CA ARG A 57 -20.03 -5.93 -0.26
C ARG A 57 -18.63 -5.49 -0.64
N ILE A 58 -17.62 -5.92 0.08
CA ILE A 58 -16.24 -5.54 -0.17
C ILE A 58 -15.33 -6.76 -0.29
N VAL A 59 -14.39 -6.68 -1.20
CA VAL A 59 -13.29 -7.64 -1.31
C VAL A 59 -11.99 -6.94 -0.98
N ILE A 60 -11.29 -7.45 0.02
CA ILE A 60 -9.96 -6.99 0.43
C ILE A 60 -8.96 -8.04 -0.04
N ALA A 61 -7.93 -7.63 -0.78
CA ALA A 61 -6.85 -8.52 -1.19
C ALA A 61 -5.54 -8.12 -0.53
N GLY A 62 -4.93 -9.06 0.18
CA GLY A 62 -3.66 -8.83 0.89
C GLY A 62 -3.39 -9.87 1.97
N GLY A 63 -2.19 -9.83 2.55
CA GLY A 63 -1.81 -10.79 3.60
C GLY A 63 -0.87 -10.20 4.64
N GLY A 64 -0.75 -8.89 4.72
CA GLY A 64 -0.06 -8.14 5.77
C GLY A 64 -1.04 -7.49 6.74
N ASP A 65 -0.50 -6.78 7.75
CA ASP A 65 -1.27 -6.15 8.83
C ASP A 65 -2.42 -5.30 8.30
N SER A 66 -2.19 -4.42 7.33
CA SER A 66 -3.24 -3.56 6.78
C SER A 66 -4.44 -4.33 6.23
N ALA A 67 -4.22 -5.47 5.56
CA ALA A 67 -5.33 -6.27 5.02
C ALA A 67 -6.11 -6.97 6.12
N LEU A 68 -5.43 -7.49 7.13
CA LEU A 68 -6.05 -8.15 8.29
C LEU A 68 -6.84 -7.14 9.12
N ASP A 69 -6.21 -6.03 9.50
CA ASP A 69 -6.81 -5.03 10.39
C ASP A 69 -8.04 -4.36 9.75
N TRP A 70 -7.95 -4.02 8.45
CA TRP A 70 -9.11 -3.48 7.74
C TRP A 70 -10.21 -4.51 7.53
N SER A 71 -9.89 -5.78 7.32
CA SER A 71 -10.91 -6.84 7.25
C SER A 71 -11.64 -6.99 8.58
N ILE A 72 -10.91 -6.97 9.70
CA ILE A 72 -11.47 -7.04 11.04
C ILE A 72 -12.38 -5.83 11.31
N PHE A 73 -11.88 -4.63 11.03
CA PHE A 73 -12.63 -3.40 11.29
C PHE A 73 -13.92 -3.34 10.45
N LEU A 74 -13.77 -3.53 9.12
CA LEU A 74 -14.88 -3.40 8.18
C LEU A 74 -15.90 -4.53 8.28
N SER A 75 -15.58 -5.65 8.92
CA SER A 75 -16.56 -6.72 9.20
C SER A 75 -17.72 -6.28 10.11
N ASN A 76 -17.60 -5.11 10.75
CA ASN A 76 -18.67 -4.52 11.57
C ASN A 76 -19.35 -3.33 10.86
N VAL A 77 -18.91 -2.95 9.67
CA VAL A 77 -19.41 -1.78 8.90
C VAL A 77 -20.06 -2.22 7.60
N ALA A 78 -19.36 -3.05 6.84
CA ALA A 78 -19.82 -3.58 5.56
C ALA A 78 -20.90 -4.66 5.75
N SER A 79 -21.73 -4.87 4.73
CA SER A 79 -22.67 -6.00 4.72
C SER A 79 -21.98 -7.34 4.51
N GLU A 80 -20.89 -7.34 3.75
CA GLU A 80 -20.09 -8.53 3.49
C GLU A 80 -18.62 -8.14 3.30
N VAL A 81 -17.73 -8.91 3.95
CA VAL A 81 -16.28 -8.77 3.79
C VAL A 81 -15.70 -10.08 3.31
N THR A 82 -15.05 -10.07 2.16
CA THR A 82 -14.26 -11.19 1.65
C THR A 82 -12.78 -10.82 1.68
N LEU A 83 -11.99 -11.54 2.46
CA LEU A 83 -10.53 -11.41 2.50
C LEU A 83 -9.90 -12.48 1.59
N VAL A 84 -9.13 -12.01 0.61
CA VAL A 84 -8.43 -12.86 -0.36
C VAL A 84 -6.92 -12.75 -0.15
N HIS A 85 -6.25 -13.89 -0.09
CA HIS A 85 -4.78 -13.93 -0.06
C HIS A 85 -4.24 -15.06 -0.92
N ARG A 86 -3.17 -14.75 -1.69
CA ARG A 86 -2.54 -15.69 -2.62
C ARG A 86 -1.79 -16.86 -1.97
N ARG A 87 -1.63 -16.84 -0.65
CA ARG A 87 -0.95 -17.90 0.13
C ARG A 87 -1.84 -18.35 1.26
N ASN A 88 -1.59 -19.54 1.78
CA ASN A 88 -2.28 -20.02 2.98
C ASN A 88 -1.82 -19.31 4.26
N GLU A 89 -0.60 -18.78 4.27
CA GLU A 89 0.00 -18.14 5.43
C GLU A 89 -0.01 -16.60 5.29
N PHE A 90 -0.44 -15.93 6.32
CA PHE A 90 -0.39 -14.49 6.45
C PHE A 90 0.96 -14.02 7.01
N ARG A 91 1.33 -12.77 6.71
CA ARG A 91 2.55 -12.13 7.23
C ARG A 91 2.27 -11.08 8.29
N GLY A 92 1.01 -10.82 8.60
CA GLY A 92 0.60 -9.88 9.64
C GLY A 92 0.77 -10.46 11.04
N ALA A 93 0.50 -9.64 12.05
CA ALA A 93 0.58 -10.01 13.46
C ALA A 93 -0.30 -11.21 13.77
N LEU A 94 0.20 -12.12 14.63
CA LEU A 94 -0.51 -13.37 14.98
C LEU A 94 -1.90 -13.09 15.57
N ASP A 95 -2.02 -12.08 16.41
CA ASP A 95 -3.30 -11.68 17.01
C ASP A 95 -4.34 -11.29 15.93
N SER A 96 -3.94 -10.50 14.91
CA SER A 96 -4.82 -10.16 13.80
C SER A 96 -5.20 -11.39 12.97
N VAL A 97 -4.26 -12.32 12.76
CA VAL A 97 -4.53 -13.59 12.05
C VAL A 97 -5.55 -14.44 12.83
N GLU A 98 -5.36 -14.61 14.14
CA GLU A 98 -6.28 -15.36 15.00
C GLU A 98 -7.67 -14.72 14.97
N LYS A 99 -7.74 -13.40 15.03
CA LYS A 99 -9.02 -12.67 14.99
C LYS A 99 -9.76 -12.84 13.67
N VAL A 100 -9.06 -12.82 12.53
CA VAL A 100 -9.65 -13.11 11.22
C VAL A 100 -10.21 -14.54 11.19
N GLN A 101 -9.48 -15.52 11.73
CA GLN A 101 -9.96 -16.90 11.80
C GLN A 101 -11.20 -17.07 12.68
N GLU A 102 -11.29 -16.34 13.80
CA GLU A 102 -12.50 -16.29 14.63
C GLU A 102 -13.68 -15.70 13.86
N LEU A 103 -13.48 -14.55 13.18
CA LEU A 103 -14.53 -13.89 12.40
C LEU A 103 -15.00 -14.76 11.23
N LYS A 104 -14.09 -15.51 10.59
CA LYS A 104 -14.43 -16.53 9.59
C LYS A 104 -15.37 -17.60 10.21
N LYS A 105 -15.03 -18.15 11.38
CA LYS A 105 -15.87 -19.15 12.06
C LYS A 105 -17.25 -18.61 12.41
N LEU A 106 -17.35 -17.32 12.72
CA LEU A 106 -18.60 -16.62 13.01
C LEU A 106 -19.40 -16.21 11.77
N GLY A 107 -18.87 -16.47 10.56
CA GLY A 107 -19.49 -16.06 9.29
C GLY A 107 -19.48 -14.56 9.02
N LYS A 108 -18.63 -13.79 9.72
CA LYS A 108 -18.51 -12.34 9.54
C LYS A 108 -17.49 -11.94 8.47
N ILE A 109 -16.57 -12.84 8.13
CA ILE A 109 -15.59 -12.66 7.07
C ILE A 109 -15.57 -13.94 6.22
N ASN A 110 -15.67 -13.79 4.92
CA ASN A 110 -15.35 -14.83 3.96
C ASN A 110 -13.83 -14.82 3.74
N LEU A 111 -13.16 -15.90 4.07
CA LEU A 111 -11.71 -16.03 3.87
C LEU A 111 -11.43 -17.02 2.76
N ILE A 112 -10.81 -16.55 1.68
CA ILE A 112 -10.46 -17.34 0.50
C ILE A 112 -8.95 -17.35 0.31
N THR A 113 -8.33 -18.48 0.59
CA THR A 113 -6.88 -18.72 0.48
C THR A 113 -6.62 -20.18 0.08
N PRO A 114 -5.65 -20.45 -0.81
CA PRO A 114 -4.90 -19.49 -1.64
C PRO A 114 -5.76 -19.03 -2.82
N ALA A 115 -5.81 -17.73 -3.10
CA ALA A 115 -6.50 -17.20 -4.26
C ALA A 115 -5.96 -15.83 -4.68
N GLU A 116 -6.09 -15.52 -5.95
CA GLU A 116 -5.72 -14.23 -6.53
C GLU A 116 -6.90 -13.59 -7.28
N VAL A 117 -6.97 -12.27 -7.27
CA VAL A 117 -7.90 -11.53 -8.13
C VAL A 117 -7.26 -11.44 -9.51
N VAL A 118 -7.97 -11.95 -10.54
CA VAL A 118 -7.48 -12.02 -11.92
C VAL A 118 -8.24 -11.10 -12.88
N ALA A 119 -9.43 -10.65 -12.52
CA ALA A 119 -10.19 -9.67 -13.30
C ALA A 119 -11.12 -8.84 -12.42
N ILE A 120 -11.48 -7.66 -12.94
CA ILE A 120 -12.50 -6.75 -12.39
C ILE A 120 -13.53 -6.52 -13.50
N ASN A 121 -14.81 -6.59 -13.15
CA ASN A 121 -15.92 -6.34 -14.06
C ASN A 121 -16.87 -5.29 -13.49
N GLY A 122 -17.50 -4.57 -14.39
CA GLY A 122 -18.50 -3.55 -14.10
C GLY A 122 -18.69 -2.61 -15.28
N LYS A 123 -19.61 -1.70 -15.18
CA LYS A 123 -19.83 -0.64 -16.20
C LYS A 123 -19.13 0.65 -15.77
N ASP A 124 -19.78 1.44 -14.93
CA ASP A 124 -19.28 2.73 -14.44
C ASP A 124 -18.59 2.58 -13.06
N HIS A 125 -18.80 1.47 -12.39
CA HIS A 125 -18.32 1.14 -11.06
C HIS A 125 -17.99 -0.36 -11.01
N VAL A 126 -17.19 -0.81 -10.01
CA VAL A 126 -16.97 -2.23 -9.76
C VAL A 126 -18.30 -2.90 -9.42
N GLU A 127 -18.62 -4.01 -10.10
CA GLU A 127 -19.80 -4.84 -9.85
C GLU A 127 -19.43 -6.26 -9.44
N SER A 128 -18.28 -6.74 -9.91
CA SER A 128 -17.74 -8.05 -9.52
C SER A 128 -16.24 -8.14 -9.75
N ILE A 129 -15.63 -9.14 -9.12
CA ILE A 129 -14.26 -9.58 -9.39
C ILE A 129 -14.25 -11.05 -9.76
N VAL A 130 -13.19 -11.47 -10.44
CA VAL A 130 -12.91 -12.89 -10.69
C VAL A 130 -11.74 -13.30 -9.80
N LEU A 131 -11.97 -14.30 -8.95
CA LEU A 131 -10.93 -14.96 -8.16
C LEU A 131 -10.49 -16.24 -8.88
N GLU A 132 -9.18 -16.48 -8.86
CA GLU A 132 -8.60 -17.73 -9.31
C GLU A 132 -7.98 -18.46 -8.12
N ASN A 133 -8.37 -19.73 -7.98
CA ASN A 133 -7.83 -20.65 -6.99
C ASN A 133 -7.49 -21.97 -7.71
N GLU A 134 -6.21 -22.33 -7.72
CA GLU A 134 -5.71 -23.59 -8.33
C GLU A 134 -6.22 -23.81 -9.77
N GLY A 135 -6.30 -22.75 -10.57
CA GLY A 135 -6.75 -22.79 -11.97
C GLY A 135 -8.28 -22.77 -12.13
N VAL A 136 -9.05 -22.72 -11.05
CA VAL A 136 -10.50 -22.57 -11.09
C VAL A 136 -10.86 -21.11 -10.87
N GLN A 137 -11.61 -20.54 -11.81
CA GLN A 137 -12.08 -19.16 -11.73
C GLN A 137 -13.52 -19.10 -11.23
N GLN A 138 -13.79 -18.17 -10.33
CA GLN A 138 -15.10 -17.91 -9.77
C GLN A 138 -15.37 -16.42 -9.72
N VAL A 139 -16.60 -16.01 -10.08
CA VAL A 139 -17.05 -14.62 -10.01
C VAL A 139 -17.64 -14.35 -8.63
N PHE A 140 -17.21 -13.23 -8.03
CA PHE A 140 -17.72 -12.71 -6.76
C PHE A 140 -18.31 -11.32 -6.99
N GLU A 141 -19.57 -11.16 -6.69
CA GLU A 141 -20.21 -9.85 -6.70
C GLU A 141 -19.65 -8.99 -5.58
N THR A 142 -19.28 -7.77 -5.88
CA THR A 142 -18.72 -6.82 -4.91
C THR A 142 -18.95 -5.39 -5.36
N ASP A 143 -19.12 -4.50 -4.40
CA ASP A 143 -19.27 -3.07 -4.66
C ASP A 143 -17.91 -2.36 -4.59
N TYR A 144 -16.95 -2.90 -3.82
CA TYR A 144 -15.60 -2.36 -3.69
C TYR A 144 -14.52 -3.46 -3.69
N PHE A 145 -13.41 -3.14 -4.33
CA PHE A 145 -12.18 -3.92 -4.29
C PHE A 145 -11.06 -3.09 -3.66
N ILE A 146 -10.46 -3.61 -2.58
CA ILE A 146 -9.42 -2.93 -1.79
C ILE A 146 -8.13 -3.75 -1.83
N PRO A 147 -7.24 -3.55 -2.83
CA PRO A 147 -5.95 -4.22 -2.90
C PRO A 147 -4.93 -3.59 -1.94
N LEU A 148 -4.59 -4.28 -0.86
CA LEU A 148 -3.64 -3.86 0.16
C LEU A 148 -2.32 -4.65 0.04
N PHE A 149 -1.59 -4.43 -1.05
CA PHE A 149 -0.35 -5.15 -1.39
C PHE A 149 0.92 -4.48 -0.83
N GLY A 150 0.73 -3.46 0.00
CA GLY A 150 1.79 -2.64 0.54
C GLY A 150 2.08 -1.41 -0.31
N LEU A 151 3.01 -0.62 0.16
CA LEU A 151 3.37 0.67 -0.41
C LEU A 151 4.77 0.61 -1.00
N THR A 152 5.00 1.37 -2.07
CA THR A 152 6.33 1.60 -2.63
C THR A 152 6.74 3.02 -2.30
N PRO A 153 7.86 3.21 -1.56
CA PRO A 153 8.39 4.53 -1.30
C PRO A 153 8.88 5.17 -2.61
N LYS A 154 8.58 6.45 -2.81
CA LYS A 154 9.10 7.24 -3.93
C LYS A 154 9.68 8.55 -3.43
N LEU A 155 10.88 8.84 -3.88
CA LEU A 155 11.58 10.09 -3.55
C LEU A 155 11.06 11.30 -4.33
N GLY A 156 10.18 11.09 -5.31
CA GLY A 156 9.63 12.16 -6.13
C GLY A 156 10.73 12.96 -6.86
N ALA A 157 10.61 14.28 -6.88
CA ALA A 157 11.57 15.16 -7.54
C ALA A 157 13.00 15.04 -6.98
N ILE A 158 13.15 14.62 -5.71
CA ILE A 158 14.45 14.45 -5.05
C ILE A 158 15.29 13.37 -5.76
N ALA A 159 14.67 12.37 -6.37
CA ALA A 159 15.35 11.33 -7.14
C ALA A 159 16.19 11.89 -8.30
N ASN A 160 15.86 13.08 -8.79
CA ASN A 160 16.52 13.74 -9.91
C ASN A 160 17.56 14.80 -9.49
N TRP A 161 17.90 14.87 -8.21
CA TRP A 161 18.86 15.86 -7.69
C TRP A 161 20.33 15.42 -7.83
N GLY A 162 20.61 14.29 -8.48
CA GLY A 162 21.96 13.74 -8.62
C GLY A 162 22.48 13.04 -7.36
N LEU A 163 21.58 12.70 -6.43
CA LEU A 163 21.91 11.94 -5.24
C LEU A 163 22.11 10.46 -5.57
N GLU A 164 23.05 9.79 -4.89
CA GLU A 164 23.15 8.34 -4.95
C GLU A 164 21.96 7.69 -4.27
N ILE A 165 21.23 6.85 -5.02
CA ILE A 165 20.03 6.16 -4.55
C ILE A 165 20.28 4.66 -4.57
N GLU A 166 20.00 4.00 -3.45
CA GLU A 166 20.04 2.55 -3.30
C GLU A 166 18.72 2.09 -2.67
N LYS A 167 18.05 1.10 -3.29
CA LYS A 167 16.78 0.51 -2.80
C LYS A 167 15.69 1.56 -2.48
N ASN A 168 15.55 2.57 -3.34
CA ASN A 168 14.65 3.71 -3.16
C ASN A 168 14.94 4.60 -1.94
N ALA A 169 16.17 4.58 -1.42
CA ALA A 169 16.62 5.44 -0.34
C ALA A 169 17.88 6.20 -0.73
N ILE A 170 18.08 7.38 -0.16
CA ILE A 170 19.26 8.21 -0.41
C ILE A 170 20.44 7.62 0.35
N LYS A 171 21.49 7.25 -0.37
CA LYS A 171 22.72 6.75 0.24
C LYS A 171 23.45 7.88 0.95
N VAL A 172 23.84 7.62 2.20
CA VAL A 172 24.67 8.53 2.99
C VAL A 172 25.96 7.83 3.41
N ASN A 173 27.00 8.62 3.71
CA ASN A 173 28.34 8.10 4.02
C ASN A 173 28.31 7.18 5.25
N ASN A 174 27.68 7.63 6.33
CA ASN A 174 27.60 6.89 7.59
C ASN A 174 26.48 7.45 8.51
N ALA A 175 26.32 6.83 9.67
CA ALA A 175 25.31 7.20 10.67
C ALA A 175 25.73 8.38 11.58
N LEU A 176 26.90 8.98 11.37
CA LEU A 176 27.40 10.07 12.22
C LEU A 176 27.13 11.44 11.59
N ASP A 177 27.33 11.55 10.26
CA ASP A 177 27.20 12.83 9.54
C ASP A 177 25.97 12.88 8.62
N TYR A 178 25.43 11.72 8.19
CA TYR A 178 24.29 11.63 7.27
C TYR A 178 24.47 12.41 5.95
N GLN A 179 25.72 12.68 5.57
CA GLN A 179 26.06 13.42 4.37
C GLN A 179 25.85 12.54 3.13
N THR A 180 25.27 13.12 2.10
CA THR A 180 25.09 12.47 0.79
C THR A 180 26.37 12.58 -0.05
N ASN A 181 26.35 12.08 -1.29
CA ASN A 181 27.42 12.29 -2.28
C ASN A 181 27.54 13.76 -2.72
N ILE A 182 26.61 14.64 -2.37
CA ILE A 182 26.67 16.06 -2.67
C ILE A 182 26.99 16.83 -1.40
N ASP A 183 28.12 17.52 -1.37
CA ASP A 183 28.54 18.30 -0.21
C ASP A 183 27.50 19.36 0.18
N GLY A 184 27.17 19.44 1.48
CA GLY A 184 26.13 20.32 1.98
C GLY A 184 24.69 19.82 1.84
N ILE A 185 24.48 18.61 1.28
CA ILE A 185 23.17 17.93 1.29
C ILE A 185 23.23 16.72 2.22
N TYR A 186 22.31 16.67 3.16
CA TYR A 186 22.18 15.64 4.18
C TYR A 186 20.83 14.92 4.04
N ALA A 187 20.79 13.62 4.34
CA ALA A 187 19.55 12.84 4.35
C ALA A 187 19.40 12.12 5.68
N ILE A 188 18.34 12.45 6.44
CA ILE A 188 18.11 11.97 7.80
C ILE A 188 16.79 11.20 7.93
N GLY A 189 16.74 10.22 8.84
CA GLY A 189 15.54 9.39 9.05
C GLY A 189 15.40 8.30 7.98
N ASP A 190 14.15 7.88 7.70
CA ASP A 190 13.85 6.72 6.84
C ASP A 190 14.19 6.92 5.37
N VAL A 191 14.35 8.18 4.93
CA VAL A 191 14.70 8.51 3.54
C VAL A 191 16.10 8.05 3.15
N ASN A 192 16.99 7.81 4.12
CA ASN A 192 18.38 7.43 3.86
C ASN A 192 18.65 5.93 3.97
N ILE A 193 19.82 5.52 3.48
CA ILE A 193 20.39 4.19 3.67
C ILE A 193 21.90 4.29 3.89
N TYR A 194 22.41 3.49 4.81
CA TYR A 194 23.86 3.31 5.09
C TYR A 194 24.11 1.87 5.56
N PRO A 195 25.35 1.38 5.51
CA PRO A 195 25.69 0.03 5.98
C PRO A 195 25.30 -0.17 7.45
N GLY A 196 24.58 -1.24 7.74
CA GLY A 196 24.13 -1.57 9.11
C GLY A 196 22.86 -0.88 9.58
N LYS A 197 22.20 -0.05 8.74
CA LYS A 197 20.92 0.54 9.10
C LYS A 197 19.84 -0.54 9.23
N LEU A 198 19.21 -0.60 10.41
CA LEU A 198 18.02 -1.42 10.64
C LEU A 198 16.81 -0.73 10.00
N LYS A 199 16.03 -1.49 9.23
CA LYS A 199 14.70 -1.04 8.79
C LYS A 199 13.72 -1.36 9.92
N LEU A 200 13.09 -0.33 10.42
CA LEU A 200 11.95 -0.44 11.31
C LEU A 200 10.68 -0.68 10.50
#